data_1a15c4f86b3f41dfba2a690575bcefe5
#
_entry.id   1a15c4f86b3f41dfba2a690575bcefe5
#
_cell.length_a   1.000
_cell.length_b   1.000
_cell.length_c   1.000
_cell.angle_alpha   90.00
_cell.angle_beta   90.00
_cell.angle_gamma   90.00
#
_symmetry.space_group_name_H-M   'P 1'
#
loop_
_entity.id
_entity.type
_entity.pdbx_description
1 polymer ?
#
loop_
_entity_poly.entity_id
_entity_poly.type
_entity_poly.pdbx_seq_one_letter_code
_entity_poly.pdbx_strand_id
1 'polypeptide(L)'
;LAAAKVTGTGWKGLDIGMLDAVVMGAGDPGKKDVAYLDDPDPDDAWIHQVEGTPDRRLQFHLQQPFHLGLNSALPREPPVSRNYFAAVARQTFMGNSSVGLTFTSANPLQPRCTHADIQRTRDLRNALPVEIQESTADPIRWDEEPAYPGAPLLNDCAAFGGTTAGLDFNIRSRDGEWVALGTVLGSRRIGGPAEDVLRDGTVMHPGDLGAGGYFVAGKVGGEGFRAFINGRYASPKLDLTAMGYQQSQNQQAMGATLAYYRSNGIGAFHEVQAKIFANTWWSTDGDWTPRGNYAGFEVSTILPGYQQLGWNVQLEIPRYDVREINGYAVPFERIGDVATAIFGSTDPNRPVVLSGVVFAARSFRMGPSPPLTAWGTDLTVFIRPVAWSETQLIGHFEHNPQGPRYVDCLDTGQANACAAAGTGDSTTNTFLLAQQDPKIFSLTLRQTFVFAPRLTLQIYAQLFSAGSHYSDFAEASARAGQRIDLDQVVLRPGGQRPAGEDDPDFHDAAFNLNVVLRWEYRLGSTLYLVYTRNQSVLGVAPGQQPTSGLLPLRLGPGPTVDTFQVKWSYFFDL
;
A
#
# COMPACT_ATOMS: atom_id res chain seq x y z
N LEU A 1 22.31 3.45 -14.03
CA LEU A 1 21.63 2.17 -14.25
C LEU A 1 22.36 1.39 -15.33
N ALA A 2 22.79 0.17 -15.02
CA ALA A 2 23.24 -0.81 -16.00
C ALA A 2 22.37 -2.06 -15.85
N ALA A 3 21.85 -2.60 -16.93
CA ALA A 3 21.01 -3.77 -16.89
C ALA A 3 21.26 -4.68 -18.10
N ALA A 4 21.22 -5.98 -17.85
CA ALA A 4 21.25 -7.02 -18.87
C ALA A 4 20.01 -7.92 -18.71
N LYS A 5 19.36 -8.25 -19.80
CA LYS A 5 18.20 -9.13 -19.83
C LYS A 5 18.36 -10.20 -20.90
N VAL A 6 18.15 -11.45 -20.53
CA VAL A 6 18.09 -12.58 -21.44
C VAL A 6 16.74 -13.27 -21.26
N THR A 7 16.05 -13.51 -22.37
CA THR A 7 14.82 -14.31 -22.38
C THR A 7 14.82 -15.21 -23.59
N GLY A 8 14.30 -16.41 -23.43
CA GLY A 8 14.17 -17.36 -24.53
C GLY A 8 13.24 -18.50 -24.19
N THR A 9 12.61 -19.02 -25.23
CA THR A 9 11.85 -20.27 -25.16
C THR A 9 12.77 -21.38 -25.64
N GLY A 10 13.12 -22.29 -24.75
CA GLY A 10 13.96 -23.40 -25.01
C GLY A 10 13.21 -24.61 -25.61
N TRP A 11 13.91 -25.71 -25.67
CA TRP A 11 13.39 -26.93 -26.22
C TRP A 11 12.23 -27.50 -25.39
N LYS A 12 11.16 -27.96 -26.04
CA LYS A 12 9.98 -28.61 -25.45
C LYS A 12 9.20 -27.78 -24.43
N GLY A 13 9.06 -26.45 -24.64
CA GLY A 13 8.23 -25.60 -23.80
C GLY A 13 8.90 -25.20 -22.48
N LEU A 14 10.23 -25.21 -22.44
CA LEU A 14 11.00 -24.59 -21.37
C LEU A 14 11.20 -23.11 -21.67
N ASP A 15 10.63 -22.22 -20.85
CA ASP A 15 10.88 -20.78 -20.89
C ASP A 15 11.90 -20.40 -19.81
N ILE A 16 12.89 -19.60 -20.21
CA ILE A 16 13.93 -19.10 -19.32
C ILE A 16 13.99 -17.59 -19.44
N GLY A 17 14.08 -16.92 -18.31
CA GLY A 17 14.30 -15.48 -18.22
C GLY A 17 15.34 -15.16 -17.15
N MET A 18 16.20 -14.21 -17.43
CA MET A 18 17.16 -13.67 -16.47
C MET A 18 17.29 -12.16 -16.66
N LEU A 19 17.34 -11.45 -15.57
CA LEU A 19 17.59 -10.02 -15.49
C LEU A 19 18.62 -9.77 -14.41
N ASP A 20 19.64 -9.01 -14.75
CA ASP A 20 20.60 -8.44 -13.80
C ASP A 20 20.67 -6.93 -14.00
N ALA A 21 20.49 -6.16 -12.94
CA ALA A 21 20.48 -4.71 -12.99
C ALA A 21 21.21 -4.11 -11.79
N VAL A 22 22.14 -3.22 -12.07
CA VAL A 22 22.84 -2.42 -11.06
C VAL A 22 22.28 -1.01 -11.11
N VAL A 23 21.69 -0.59 -10.01
CA VAL A 23 21.27 0.79 -9.77
C VAL A 23 22.33 1.45 -8.91
N MET A 24 23.09 2.36 -9.49
CA MET A 24 24.05 3.16 -8.73
C MET A 24 23.29 4.26 -8.03
N GLY A 25 23.58 4.45 -6.75
CA GLY A 25 23.12 5.63 -6.01
C GLY A 25 23.58 6.90 -6.72
N ALA A 26 22.71 7.88 -6.87
CA ALA A 26 23.02 9.10 -7.60
C ALA A 26 23.90 10.02 -6.75
N GLY A 27 25.20 10.01 -7.01
CA GLY A 27 26.14 11.01 -6.51
C GLY A 27 26.50 10.92 -5.02
N ASP A 28 27.37 11.80 -4.57
CA ASP A 28 27.66 12.01 -3.15
C ASP A 28 26.42 12.60 -2.46
N PRO A 29 25.72 11.84 -1.61
CA PRO A 29 24.54 12.34 -0.93
C PRO A 29 24.82 13.57 -0.09
N GLY A 30 26.02 13.67 0.47
CA GLY A 30 26.43 14.80 1.29
C GLY A 30 26.52 16.14 0.54
N LYS A 31 26.74 16.15 -0.77
CA LYS A 31 26.80 17.42 -1.51
C LYS A 31 25.43 18.05 -1.77
N LYS A 32 24.38 17.24 -1.88
CA LYS A 32 23.01 17.76 -2.08
C LYS A 32 22.41 18.28 -0.78
N ASP A 33 22.66 17.57 0.30
CA ASP A 33 22.16 17.95 1.61
C ASP A 33 22.95 19.16 2.15
N VAL A 34 24.25 19.24 1.84
CA VAL A 34 25.08 20.42 2.11
C VAL A 34 24.62 21.63 1.28
N ALA A 35 24.27 21.45 0.01
CA ALA A 35 23.75 22.56 -0.80
C ALA A 35 22.40 23.12 -0.28
N TYR A 36 21.60 22.29 0.36
CA TYR A 36 20.38 22.73 1.05
C TYR A 36 20.71 23.50 2.36
N LEU A 37 21.70 23.03 3.11
CA LEU A 37 22.16 23.68 4.35
C LEU A 37 22.98 24.95 4.09
N ASP A 38 23.59 25.07 2.89
CA ASP A 38 24.30 26.25 2.42
C ASP A 38 23.37 27.29 1.77
N ASP A 39 22.06 27.02 1.67
CA ASP A 39 21.08 28.02 1.24
C ASP A 39 21.09 29.16 2.26
N PRO A 40 21.37 30.40 1.85
CA PRO A 40 21.41 31.55 2.75
C PRO A 40 20.08 31.83 3.47
N ASP A 41 18.99 31.19 3.03
CA ASP A 41 17.71 31.16 3.72
C ASP A 41 17.17 29.71 3.77
N PRO A 42 17.76 28.82 4.62
CA PRO A 42 17.29 27.44 4.78
C PRO A 42 15.84 27.37 5.27
N ASP A 43 15.34 28.42 5.87
CA ASP A 43 13.95 28.51 6.34
C ASP A 43 12.96 28.74 5.19
N ASP A 44 13.43 29.25 4.04
CA ASP A 44 12.56 29.72 2.98
C ASP A 44 11.72 28.59 2.34
N ALA A 45 12.28 27.39 2.20
CA ALA A 45 11.55 26.26 1.60
C ALA A 45 10.59 25.56 2.59
N TRP A 46 10.94 25.55 3.88
CA TRP A 46 10.17 24.84 4.91
C TRP A 46 9.19 25.75 5.63
N ILE A 47 9.65 26.93 6.08
CA ILE A 47 8.81 27.88 6.81
C ILE A 47 7.70 28.42 5.89
N HIS A 48 7.98 28.67 4.63
CA HIS A 48 6.94 29.06 3.68
C HIS A 48 5.90 27.96 3.43
N GLN A 49 6.24 26.69 3.58
CA GLN A 49 5.24 25.60 3.57
C GLN A 49 4.38 25.61 4.84
N VAL A 50 4.96 25.90 5.99
CA VAL A 50 4.27 25.99 7.28
C VAL A 50 3.43 27.27 7.39
N GLU A 51 3.92 28.40 6.86
CA GLU A 51 3.23 29.69 6.89
C GLU A 51 2.17 29.91 5.79
N GLY A 52 2.00 28.95 4.88
CA GLY A 52 0.94 28.98 3.88
C GLY A 52 1.25 29.71 2.60
N THR A 53 2.50 30.06 2.33
CA THR A 53 2.92 30.57 1.01
C THR A 53 3.05 29.43 0.01
N PRO A 54 2.41 29.51 -1.16
CA PRO A 54 2.49 28.45 -2.16
C PRO A 54 3.90 28.35 -2.73
N ASP A 55 4.59 27.24 -2.46
CA ASP A 55 5.84 26.93 -3.17
C ASP A 55 5.51 26.42 -4.57
N ARG A 56 5.58 27.30 -5.55
CA ARG A 56 5.35 27.02 -6.98
C ARG A 56 6.68 27.01 -7.72
N ARG A 57 7.53 26.04 -7.43
CA ARG A 57 8.79 25.89 -8.16
C ARG A 57 8.63 24.94 -9.34
N LEU A 58 9.04 25.39 -10.52
CA LEU A 58 9.14 24.54 -11.68
C LEU A 58 10.39 23.67 -11.54
N GLN A 59 10.19 22.35 -11.39
CA GLN A 59 11.30 21.40 -11.31
C GLN A 59 11.55 20.76 -12.66
N PHE A 60 12.75 20.93 -13.19
CA PHE A 60 13.20 20.24 -14.39
C PHE A 60 13.91 18.95 -13.99
N HIS A 61 13.26 17.81 -14.19
CA HIS A 61 13.89 16.51 -14.05
C HIS A 61 14.52 16.10 -15.38
N LEU A 62 15.81 16.30 -15.52
CA LEU A 62 16.56 15.62 -16.56
C LEU A 62 16.67 14.14 -16.15
N GLN A 63 16.13 13.27 -16.98
CA GLN A 63 16.18 11.82 -16.74
C GLN A 63 17.64 11.39 -16.80
N GLN A 64 18.23 11.13 -15.62
CA GLN A 64 19.59 10.69 -15.35
C GLN A 64 20.64 11.79 -15.16
N PRO A 65 21.51 11.61 -14.25
CA PRO A 65 21.47 11.14 -12.85
C PRO A 65 21.31 12.29 -11.87
N PHE A 66 20.83 13.43 -12.31
CA PHE A 66 20.75 14.66 -11.54
C PHE A 66 19.34 14.87 -11.02
N HIS A 67 19.05 14.36 -9.84
CA HIS A 67 17.96 14.90 -9.05
C HIS A 67 18.41 16.27 -8.53
N LEU A 68 18.02 17.33 -9.22
CA LEU A 68 17.94 18.64 -8.61
C LEU A 68 16.69 18.64 -7.73
N GLY A 69 16.69 17.83 -6.70
CA GLY A 69 15.65 17.82 -5.69
C GLY A 69 15.89 18.96 -4.72
N LEU A 70 15.37 20.12 -5.04
CA LEU A 70 15.40 21.30 -4.17
C LEU A 70 14.36 21.22 -3.04
N ASN A 71 13.63 20.10 -2.87
CA ASN A 71 12.52 19.96 -1.93
C ASN A 71 12.57 18.72 -1.05
N SER A 72 13.73 18.22 -0.65
CA SER A 72 13.78 17.33 0.50
C SER A 72 14.36 18.10 1.68
N ALA A 73 13.50 18.69 2.44
CA ALA A 73 13.85 19.35 3.69
C ALA A 73 14.48 18.42 4.73
N LEU A 74 14.51 17.14 4.47
CA LEU A 74 15.10 16.14 5.35
C LEU A 74 16.26 15.44 4.64
N PRO A 75 17.37 15.15 5.35
CA PRO A 75 18.40 14.25 4.86
C PRO A 75 17.70 12.93 4.47
N ARG A 76 17.53 12.71 3.18
CA ARG A 76 17.08 11.39 2.71
C ARG A 76 18.21 10.42 2.91
N GLU A 77 17.82 9.16 3.11
CA GLU A 77 18.76 8.03 3.06
C GLU A 77 19.79 8.24 1.94
N PRO A 78 21.07 8.08 2.21
CA PRO A 78 22.05 8.08 1.15
C PRO A 78 21.60 7.05 0.11
N PRO A 79 21.51 7.40 -1.18
CA PRO A 79 21.04 6.50 -2.21
C PRO A 79 21.98 5.30 -2.27
N VAL A 80 21.51 4.18 -1.73
CA VAL A 80 22.28 2.95 -1.68
C VAL A 80 22.32 2.34 -3.06
N SER A 81 23.52 2.14 -3.60
CA SER A 81 23.69 1.36 -4.80
C SER A 81 23.20 -0.07 -4.57
N ARG A 82 22.38 -0.60 -5.48
CA ARG A 82 21.79 -1.93 -5.35
C ARG A 82 21.99 -2.75 -6.62
N ASN A 83 22.24 -4.03 -6.43
CA ASN A 83 22.12 -5.01 -7.49
C ASN A 83 20.76 -5.72 -7.37
N TYR A 84 20.02 -5.76 -8.47
CA TYR A 84 18.77 -6.50 -8.62
C TYR A 84 18.99 -7.65 -9.57
N PHE A 85 18.77 -8.86 -9.11
CA PHE A 85 18.85 -10.06 -9.93
C PHE A 85 17.53 -10.80 -9.89
N ALA A 86 17.06 -11.27 -11.04
CA ALA A 86 15.90 -12.13 -11.17
C ALA A 86 16.16 -13.22 -12.20
N ALA A 87 15.79 -14.45 -11.88
CA ALA A 87 15.83 -15.58 -12.80
C ALA A 87 14.54 -16.38 -12.69
N VAL A 88 14.04 -16.85 -13.82
CA VAL A 88 12.87 -17.71 -13.91
C VAL A 88 13.13 -18.82 -14.91
N ALA A 89 12.72 -20.04 -14.56
CA ALA A 89 12.65 -21.16 -15.47
C ALA A 89 11.27 -21.81 -15.33
N ARG A 90 10.53 -21.93 -16.42
CA ARG A 90 9.18 -22.51 -16.43
C ARG A 90 9.08 -23.58 -17.48
N GLN A 91 8.64 -24.77 -17.08
CA GLN A 91 8.35 -25.89 -17.98
C GLN A 91 6.85 -26.03 -18.16
N THR A 92 6.40 -25.94 -19.40
CA THR A 92 5.02 -26.22 -19.79
C THR A 92 4.86 -27.70 -20.16
N PHE A 93 3.74 -28.31 -19.73
CA PHE A 93 3.40 -29.70 -20.04
C PHE A 93 1.87 -29.87 -20.11
N MET A 94 1.40 -30.96 -20.67
CA MET A 94 -0.04 -31.26 -20.84
C MET A 94 -0.85 -30.13 -21.50
N GLY A 95 -0.21 -29.29 -22.31
CA GLY A 95 -0.84 -28.17 -23.02
C GLY A 95 -1.05 -26.94 -22.14
N ASN A 96 -1.71 -27.07 -20.98
CA ASN A 96 -2.16 -25.95 -20.14
C ASN A 96 -1.53 -25.93 -18.74
N SER A 97 -0.65 -26.87 -18.44
CA SER A 97 -0.04 -27.01 -17.13
C SER A 97 1.41 -26.54 -17.15
N SER A 98 1.89 -26.00 -16.07
CA SER A 98 3.28 -25.57 -15.92
C SER A 98 3.80 -25.72 -14.50
N VAL A 99 5.12 -25.89 -14.40
CA VAL A 99 5.88 -25.78 -13.16
C VAL A 99 7.02 -24.81 -13.41
N GLY A 100 7.29 -23.93 -12.47
CA GLY A 100 8.31 -22.91 -12.57
C GLY A 100 9.16 -22.80 -11.32
N LEU A 101 10.39 -22.36 -11.52
CA LEU A 101 11.31 -21.93 -10.47
C LEU A 101 11.57 -20.45 -10.66
N THR A 102 11.49 -19.69 -9.57
CA THR A 102 11.79 -18.26 -9.56
C THR A 102 12.83 -17.98 -8.48
N PHE A 103 13.81 -17.19 -8.83
CA PHE A 103 14.81 -16.69 -7.90
C PHE A 103 14.90 -15.18 -8.08
N THR A 104 14.89 -14.42 -6.97
CA THR A 104 15.10 -12.98 -6.99
C THR A 104 16.03 -12.55 -5.86
N SER A 105 16.77 -11.50 -6.10
CA SER A 105 17.70 -10.93 -5.12
C SER A 105 17.79 -9.42 -5.33
N ALA A 106 17.72 -8.67 -4.23
CA ALA A 106 18.00 -7.24 -4.20
C ALA A 106 19.03 -6.98 -3.11
N ASN A 107 20.27 -6.77 -3.50
CA ASN A 107 21.36 -6.62 -2.57
C ASN A 107 21.92 -5.21 -2.59
N PRO A 108 22.00 -4.52 -1.45
CA PRO A 108 22.78 -3.30 -1.36
C PRO A 108 24.25 -3.63 -1.62
N LEU A 109 24.91 -2.82 -2.46
CA LEU A 109 26.34 -2.95 -2.74
C LEU A 109 27.20 -2.43 -1.59
N GLN A 110 26.63 -1.56 -0.77
CA GLN A 110 27.21 -1.07 0.48
C GLN A 110 26.23 -1.32 1.62
N PRO A 111 26.21 -2.52 2.20
CA PRO A 111 25.19 -2.91 3.18
C PRO A 111 25.38 -2.34 4.58
N ARG A 112 26.43 -1.55 4.81
CA ARG A 112 26.74 -0.95 6.13
C ARG A 112 27.18 0.48 5.97
N CYS A 113 26.67 1.37 6.82
CA CYS A 113 27.23 2.70 6.97
C CYS A 113 28.60 2.63 7.64
N THR A 114 29.48 3.46 7.19
CA THR A 114 30.73 3.71 7.90
C THR A 114 30.48 4.62 9.09
N HIS A 115 31.40 4.63 10.07
CA HIS A 115 31.31 5.57 11.19
C HIS A 115 31.31 7.03 10.73
N ALA A 116 31.96 7.32 9.61
CA ALA A 116 31.96 8.66 9.00
C ALA A 116 30.57 9.04 8.45
N ASP A 117 29.83 8.09 7.86
CA ASP A 117 28.47 8.33 7.35
C ASP A 117 27.50 8.62 8.49
N ILE A 118 27.63 7.89 9.59
CA ILE A 118 26.85 8.09 10.80
C ILE A 118 27.10 9.47 11.39
N GLN A 119 28.36 9.86 11.53
CA GLN A 119 28.74 11.15 12.08
C GLN A 119 28.23 12.29 11.18
N ARG A 120 28.38 12.16 9.88
CA ARG A 120 27.85 13.13 8.91
C ARG A 120 26.33 13.31 9.05
N THR A 121 25.58 12.22 9.17
CA THR A 121 24.13 12.31 9.33
C THR A 121 23.73 13.00 10.63
N ARG A 122 24.46 12.74 11.72
CA ARG A 122 24.28 13.48 12.97
C ARG A 122 24.58 14.97 12.82
N ASP A 123 25.69 15.30 12.15
CA ASP A 123 26.08 16.69 11.94
C ASP A 123 25.05 17.45 11.11
N LEU A 124 24.53 16.80 10.04
CA LEU A 124 23.45 17.34 9.21
C LEU A 124 22.18 17.58 10.03
N ARG A 125 21.76 16.60 10.83
CA ARG A 125 20.60 16.76 11.70
C ARG A 125 20.76 17.92 12.68
N ASN A 126 21.91 17.98 13.35
CA ASN A 126 22.17 19.02 14.35
C ASN A 126 22.26 20.42 13.73
N ALA A 127 22.44 20.51 12.42
CA ALA A 127 22.42 21.77 11.68
C ALA A 127 20.99 22.19 11.25
N LEU A 128 20.00 21.30 11.36
CA LEU A 128 18.61 21.65 11.08
C LEU A 128 18.00 22.49 12.22
N PRO A 129 17.05 23.38 11.92
CA PRO A 129 16.27 24.06 12.95
C PRO A 129 15.62 23.10 13.94
N VAL A 130 15.50 23.51 15.21
CA VAL A 130 14.99 22.65 16.29
C VAL A 130 13.58 22.15 15.98
N GLU A 131 12.76 22.98 15.38
CA GLU A 131 11.38 22.65 14.97
C GLU A 131 11.34 21.51 13.95
N ILE A 132 12.31 21.45 13.06
CA ILE A 132 12.43 20.36 12.08
C ILE A 132 12.98 19.09 12.76
N GLN A 133 13.90 19.23 13.70
CA GLN A 133 14.42 18.10 14.47
C GLN A 133 13.31 17.44 15.31
N GLU A 134 12.37 18.22 15.86
CA GLU A 134 11.25 17.73 16.65
C GLU A 134 10.09 17.21 15.78
N SER A 135 9.85 17.80 14.61
CA SER A 135 8.79 17.35 13.68
C SER A 135 9.12 16.04 12.96
N THR A 136 10.38 15.61 12.99
CA THR A 136 10.80 14.28 12.57
C THR A 136 10.55 13.24 13.66
N ALA A 137 9.42 13.28 14.33
CA ALA A 137 8.95 12.26 15.26
C ALA A 137 8.67 10.92 14.57
N ASP A 138 9.26 10.68 13.43
CA ASP A 138 9.34 9.40 12.79
C ASP A 138 10.34 8.51 13.54
N PRO A 139 10.15 7.18 13.57
CA PRO A 139 10.93 6.21 14.36
C PRO A 139 12.43 6.13 14.02
N ILE A 140 12.97 7.07 13.28
CA ILE A 140 14.41 7.24 13.11
C ILE A 140 14.98 7.74 14.43
N ARG A 141 15.40 6.82 15.26
CA ARG A 141 16.15 7.14 16.50
C ARG A 141 17.55 7.63 16.13
N TRP A 142 17.65 8.88 15.79
CA TRP A 142 18.87 9.55 15.36
C TRP A 142 19.98 9.56 16.42
N ASP A 143 19.63 9.39 17.68
CA ASP A 143 20.39 9.59 18.87
C ASP A 143 20.75 8.31 19.62
N GLU A 144 20.26 7.15 19.20
CA GLU A 144 20.64 5.89 19.82
C GLU A 144 22.09 5.52 19.48
N GLU A 145 22.88 5.27 20.52
CA GLU A 145 24.18 4.64 20.34
C GLU A 145 23.98 3.20 19.80
N PRO A 146 24.89 2.74 18.92
CA PRO A 146 24.80 1.39 18.40
C PRO A 146 24.83 0.39 19.55
N ALA A 147 23.96 -0.60 19.49
CA ALA A 147 23.88 -1.67 20.49
C ALA A 147 25.21 -2.43 20.67
N TYR A 148 26.12 -2.29 19.71
CA TYR A 148 27.48 -2.83 19.75
C TYR A 148 28.41 -1.99 18.86
N PRO A 149 29.74 -1.97 19.12
CA PRO A 149 30.67 -1.26 18.28
C PRO A 149 30.59 -1.66 16.80
N GLY A 150 30.31 -0.67 15.94
CA GLY A 150 30.13 -0.88 14.50
C GLY A 150 28.70 -1.20 14.05
N ALA A 151 27.71 -1.25 14.95
CA ALA A 151 26.31 -1.27 14.57
C ALA A 151 25.91 0.09 13.99
N PRO A 152 25.09 0.13 12.92
CA PRO A 152 24.60 1.39 12.39
C PRO A 152 23.67 2.06 13.41
N LEU A 153 23.88 3.34 13.64
CA LEU A 153 23.02 4.15 14.53
C LEU A 153 21.64 4.41 13.94
N LEU A 154 21.52 4.30 12.62
CA LEU A 154 20.32 4.67 11.89
C LEU A 154 19.83 3.48 11.08
N ASN A 155 18.56 3.23 11.15
CA ASN A 155 17.90 2.27 10.27
C ASN A 155 18.17 2.59 8.79
N ASP A 156 18.27 3.86 8.45
CA ASP A 156 18.50 4.36 7.10
C ASP A 156 19.90 4.05 6.57
N CYS A 157 20.87 4.00 7.48
CA CYS A 157 22.24 3.62 7.14
C CYS A 157 22.41 2.11 6.93
N ALA A 158 21.56 1.31 7.51
CA ALA A 158 21.59 -0.14 7.37
C ALA A 158 20.66 -0.59 6.23
N ALA A 159 20.97 -0.19 5.02
CA ALA A 159 20.21 -0.65 3.88
C ALA A 159 20.11 -2.17 3.90
N PHE A 160 18.90 -2.68 3.96
CA PHE A 160 18.65 -4.11 3.88
C PHE A 160 18.39 -4.54 2.43
N GLY A 161 18.70 -5.79 2.15
CA GLY A 161 18.36 -6.49 0.92
C GLY A 161 17.63 -7.77 1.25
N GLY A 162 17.32 -8.53 0.20
CA GLY A 162 16.68 -9.81 0.36
C GLY A 162 16.90 -10.72 -0.83
N THR A 163 16.83 -12.00 -0.56
CA THR A 163 16.84 -13.05 -1.57
C THR A 163 15.59 -13.90 -1.41
N THR A 164 14.91 -14.20 -2.51
CA THR A 164 13.72 -15.06 -2.51
C THR A 164 13.90 -16.15 -3.55
N ALA A 165 13.53 -17.37 -3.17
CA ALA A 165 13.44 -18.51 -4.08
C ALA A 165 12.06 -19.14 -3.97
N GLY A 166 11.45 -19.49 -5.09
CA GLY A 166 10.10 -20.04 -5.13
C GLY A 166 9.91 -21.09 -6.20
N LEU A 167 8.98 -22.00 -5.92
CA LEU A 167 8.44 -22.98 -6.85
C LEU A 167 6.98 -22.60 -7.12
N ASP A 168 6.62 -22.39 -8.36
CA ASP A 168 5.23 -22.19 -8.78
C ASP A 168 4.74 -23.40 -9.60
N PHE A 169 3.45 -23.70 -9.45
CA PHE A 169 2.80 -24.75 -10.24
C PHE A 169 1.40 -24.28 -10.65
N ASN A 170 1.02 -24.68 -11.85
CA ASN A 170 -0.31 -24.45 -12.40
C ASN A 170 -0.70 -25.70 -13.20
N ILE A 171 -1.48 -26.55 -12.56
CA ILE A 171 -1.94 -27.82 -13.13
C ILE A 171 -3.41 -27.66 -13.49
N ARG A 172 -3.75 -27.96 -14.75
CA ARG A 172 -5.13 -27.83 -15.26
C ARG A 172 -5.57 -29.12 -15.93
N SER A 173 -6.84 -29.45 -15.76
CA SER A 173 -7.51 -30.47 -16.57
C SER A 173 -7.51 -30.08 -18.05
N ARG A 174 -7.74 -31.05 -18.94
CA ARG A 174 -7.76 -30.81 -20.39
C ARG A 174 -8.86 -29.85 -20.81
N ASP A 175 -10.01 -29.89 -20.15
CA ASP A 175 -11.15 -29.00 -20.33
C ASP A 175 -10.97 -27.62 -19.65
N GLY A 176 -9.94 -27.46 -18.81
CA GLY A 176 -9.63 -26.25 -18.06
C GLY A 176 -10.56 -26.00 -16.86
N GLU A 177 -11.50 -26.89 -16.58
CA GLU A 177 -12.48 -26.70 -15.50
C GLU A 177 -11.86 -26.90 -14.11
N TRP A 178 -10.96 -27.85 -13.97
CA TRP A 178 -10.26 -28.15 -12.72
C TRP A 178 -8.86 -27.53 -12.70
N VAL A 179 -8.53 -26.97 -11.58
CA VAL A 179 -7.24 -26.32 -11.37
C VAL A 179 -6.64 -26.71 -10.03
N ALA A 180 -5.31 -26.87 -10.02
CA ALA A 180 -4.49 -26.82 -8.84
C ALA A 180 -3.31 -25.88 -9.15
N LEU A 181 -3.30 -24.72 -8.54
CA LEU A 181 -2.23 -23.73 -8.74
C LEU A 181 -1.72 -23.20 -7.40
N GLY A 182 -0.49 -22.77 -7.39
CA GLY A 182 0.08 -22.18 -6.20
C GLY A 182 1.55 -21.87 -6.34
N THR A 183 2.07 -21.29 -5.28
CA THR A 183 3.49 -20.97 -5.12
C THR A 183 3.91 -21.31 -3.70
N VAL A 184 5.09 -21.87 -3.55
CA VAL A 184 5.80 -22.02 -2.29
C VAL A 184 7.11 -21.26 -2.42
N LEU A 185 7.44 -20.43 -1.45
CA LEU A 185 8.63 -19.60 -1.49
C LEU A 185 9.31 -19.49 -0.13
N GLY A 186 10.61 -19.23 -0.17
CA GLY A 186 11.40 -18.85 0.98
C GLY A 186 12.08 -17.50 0.73
N SER A 187 12.26 -16.72 1.78
CA SER A 187 13.01 -15.47 1.76
C SER A 187 14.14 -15.50 2.78
N ARG A 188 15.18 -14.72 2.50
CA ARG A 188 16.28 -14.45 3.42
C ARG A 188 16.56 -12.97 3.43
N ARG A 189 16.56 -12.37 4.62
CA ARG A 189 16.97 -10.98 4.81
C ARG A 189 18.49 -10.85 4.77
N ILE A 190 19.00 -9.84 4.07
CA ILE A 190 20.43 -9.57 3.91
C ILE A 190 20.71 -8.16 4.40
N GLY A 191 21.52 -8.05 5.47
CA GLY A 191 21.82 -6.74 6.07
C GLY A 191 20.61 -6.13 6.78
N GLY A 192 20.63 -4.84 6.97
CA GLY A 192 19.65 -4.09 7.76
C GLY A 192 20.10 -3.84 9.18
N PRO A 193 19.26 -3.18 10.00
CA PRO A 193 19.54 -2.96 11.42
C PRO A 193 19.67 -4.30 12.18
N ALA A 194 20.35 -4.26 13.32
CA ALA A 194 20.51 -5.43 14.18
C ALA A 194 19.15 -5.98 14.62
N GLU A 195 18.22 -5.09 14.93
CA GLU A 195 16.83 -5.37 15.24
C GLU A 195 15.93 -4.39 14.48
N ASP A 196 14.88 -4.91 13.89
CA ASP A 196 13.86 -4.13 13.19
C ASP A 196 12.49 -4.63 13.63
N VAL A 197 11.80 -3.80 14.41
CA VAL A 197 10.49 -4.16 14.98
C VAL A 197 9.39 -3.82 13.99
N LEU A 198 8.74 -4.84 13.47
CA LEU A 198 7.62 -4.68 12.55
C LEU A 198 6.36 -4.24 13.30
N ARG A 199 5.36 -3.77 12.55
CA ARG A 199 4.10 -3.27 13.11
C ARG A 199 3.35 -4.25 14.02
N ASP A 200 3.50 -5.56 13.79
CA ASP A 200 2.92 -6.61 14.62
C ASP A 200 3.80 -7.02 15.81
N GLY A 201 4.91 -6.31 16.03
CA GLY A 201 5.88 -6.59 17.08
C GLY A 201 6.89 -7.69 16.74
N THR A 202 6.84 -8.27 15.54
CA THR A 202 7.86 -9.23 15.09
C THR A 202 9.22 -8.53 14.98
N VAL A 203 10.23 -9.07 15.66
CA VAL A 203 11.60 -8.55 15.58
C VAL A 203 12.35 -9.29 14.46
N MET A 204 12.84 -8.52 13.50
CA MET A 204 13.60 -9.01 12.36
C MET A 204 15.09 -8.77 12.56
N HIS A 205 15.90 -9.73 12.15
CA HIS A 205 17.37 -9.64 12.21
C HIS A 205 17.99 -9.90 10.83
N PRO A 206 19.21 -9.40 10.60
CA PRO A 206 20.01 -9.81 9.44
C PRO A 206 20.21 -11.32 9.41
N GLY A 207 19.89 -11.95 8.28
CA GLY A 207 19.98 -13.39 8.07
C GLY A 207 18.71 -14.18 8.36
N ASP A 208 17.67 -13.54 8.86
CA ASP A 208 16.38 -14.19 9.11
C ASP A 208 15.82 -14.86 7.84
N LEU A 209 15.24 -16.04 8.06
CA LEU A 209 14.61 -16.85 7.02
C LEU A 209 13.10 -16.83 7.20
N GLY A 210 12.40 -16.60 6.12
CA GLY A 210 10.95 -16.67 6.07
C GLY A 210 10.46 -17.67 5.03
N ALA A 211 9.25 -18.16 5.22
CA ALA A 211 8.57 -19.05 4.28
C ALA A 211 7.16 -18.56 4.00
N GLY A 212 6.70 -18.73 2.77
CA GLY A 212 5.36 -18.35 2.39
C GLY A 212 4.84 -19.12 1.19
N GLY A 213 3.59 -18.88 0.86
CA GLY A 213 2.99 -19.49 -0.31
C GLY A 213 1.48 -19.31 -0.34
N TYR A 214 0.91 -19.69 -1.47
CA TYR A 214 -0.53 -19.77 -1.63
C TYR A 214 -0.90 -20.93 -2.54
N PHE A 215 -2.15 -21.38 -2.45
CA PHE A 215 -2.70 -22.35 -3.38
C PHE A 215 -4.19 -22.09 -3.64
N VAL A 216 -4.65 -22.56 -4.79
CA VAL A 216 -6.07 -22.69 -5.15
C VAL A 216 -6.25 -24.07 -5.79
N ALA A 217 -7.28 -24.81 -5.35
CA ALA A 217 -7.56 -26.12 -5.89
C ALA A 217 -9.05 -26.39 -5.96
N GLY A 218 -9.52 -26.97 -7.08
CA GLY A 218 -10.91 -27.35 -7.27
C GLY A 218 -11.42 -27.09 -8.66
N LYS A 219 -12.74 -27.17 -8.81
CA LYS A 219 -13.45 -26.86 -10.05
C LYS A 219 -13.75 -25.36 -10.11
N VAL A 220 -13.08 -24.63 -10.99
CA VAL A 220 -13.19 -23.17 -11.15
C VAL A 220 -13.88 -22.75 -12.43
N GLY A 221 -14.05 -23.68 -13.38
CA GLY A 221 -14.62 -23.43 -14.70
C GLY A 221 -15.83 -24.32 -15.03
N GLY A 222 -16.35 -24.16 -16.24
CA GLY A 222 -17.48 -24.92 -16.77
C GLY A 222 -18.84 -24.44 -16.30
N GLU A 223 -19.86 -25.08 -16.81
CA GLU A 223 -21.26 -24.86 -16.46
C GLU A 223 -21.65 -25.57 -15.15
N GLY A 224 -22.68 -25.06 -14.49
CA GLY A 224 -23.25 -25.66 -13.29
C GLY A 224 -22.44 -25.37 -12.04
N PHE A 225 -22.31 -26.37 -11.18
CA PHE A 225 -21.60 -26.19 -9.90
C PHE A 225 -20.08 -26.13 -10.06
N ARG A 226 -19.49 -25.18 -9.35
CA ARG A 226 -18.06 -24.98 -9.17
C ARG A 226 -17.77 -24.97 -7.68
N ALA A 227 -16.70 -25.62 -7.28
CA ALA A 227 -16.28 -25.64 -5.88
C ALA A 227 -14.76 -25.65 -5.80
N PHE A 228 -14.20 -24.74 -5.05
CA PHE A 228 -12.76 -24.67 -4.86
C PHE A 228 -12.39 -24.17 -3.46
N ILE A 229 -11.20 -24.54 -3.05
CA ILE A 229 -10.56 -24.05 -1.83
C ILE A 229 -9.33 -23.23 -2.19
N ASN A 230 -8.98 -22.32 -1.34
CA ASN A 230 -7.76 -21.54 -1.42
C ASN A 230 -7.10 -21.44 -0.04
N GLY A 231 -5.80 -21.28 -0.04
CA GLY A 231 -5.05 -21.05 1.18
C GLY A 231 -3.85 -20.14 0.93
N ARG A 232 -3.40 -19.48 1.98
CA ARG A 232 -2.21 -18.64 2.01
C ARG A 232 -1.49 -18.84 3.33
N TYR A 233 -0.16 -18.83 3.28
CA TYR A 233 0.72 -18.88 4.43
C TYR A 233 1.83 -17.86 4.30
N ALA A 234 2.13 -17.16 5.37
CA ALA A 234 3.28 -16.27 5.50
C ALA A 234 3.80 -16.38 6.94
N SER A 235 5.01 -16.90 7.10
CA SER A 235 5.66 -16.98 8.40
C SER A 235 5.91 -15.59 8.99
N PRO A 236 6.14 -15.45 10.32
CA PRO A 236 6.42 -14.15 10.94
C PRO A 236 7.61 -13.43 10.31
N LYS A 237 8.63 -14.17 9.89
CA LYS A 237 9.87 -13.65 9.31
C LYS A 237 9.92 -13.68 7.78
N LEU A 238 8.80 -13.89 7.11
CA LEU A 238 8.75 -13.71 5.66
C LEU A 238 8.94 -12.24 5.31
N ASP A 239 9.97 -11.93 4.52
CA ASP A 239 10.27 -10.58 4.07
C ASP A 239 10.48 -10.56 2.55
N LEU A 240 9.58 -9.89 1.84
CA LEU A 240 9.62 -9.68 0.38
C LEU A 240 9.81 -8.21 0.02
N THR A 241 9.98 -7.34 1.02
CA THR A 241 9.98 -5.88 0.83
C THR A 241 11.18 -5.37 0.06
N ALA A 242 12.30 -6.09 0.09
CA ALA A 242 13.48 -5.76 -0.70
C ALA A 242 13.24 -5.75 -2.22
N MET A 243 12.25 -6.53 -2.71
CA MET A 243 11.93 -6.66 -4.13
C MET A 243 10.55 -6.11 -4.51
N GLY A 244 9.75 -5.69 -3.54
CA GLY A 244 8.41 -5.21 -3.80
C GLY A 244 7.60 -4.91 -2.55
N TYR A 245 6.29 -4.84 -2.72
CA TYR A 245 5.37 -4.56 -1.62
C TYR A 245 4.88 -5.86 -0.97
N GLN A 246 4.94 -5.90 0.36
CA GLN A 246 4.35 -6.94 1.18
C GLN A 246 3.36 -6.31 2.16
N GLN A 247 2.08 -6.64 2.04
CA GLN A 247 1.04 -6.07 2.90
C GLN A 247 1.21 -6.50 4.37
N SER A 248 1.45 -7.79 4.60
CA SER A 248 1.67 -8.33 5.94
C SER A 248 2.32 -9.72 5.88
N GLN A 249 3.02 -10.06 6.93
CA GLN A 249 3.53 -11.38 7.25
C GLN A 249 2.75 -11.96 8.44
N ASN A 250 3.24 -13.05 9.04
CA ASN A 250 2.67 -13.66 10.24
C ASN A 250 1.17 -13.98 10.07
N GLN A 251 0.82 -14.64 8.96
CA GLN A 251 -0.57 -14.99 8.72
C GLN A 251 -0.73 -16.28 7.91
N GLN A 252 -1.75 -17.03 8.24
CA GLN A 252 -2.28 -18.11 7.41
C GLN A 252 -3.76 -17.89 7.16
N ALA A 253 -4.22 -18.25 5.99
CA ALA A 253 -5.61 -18.12 5.60
C ALA A 253 -6.09 -19.36 4.88
N MET A 254 -7.36 -19.68 5.07
CA MET A 254 -8.08 -20.72 4.34
C MET A 254 -9.42 -20.17 3.88
N GLY A 255 -9.80 -20.53 2.67
CA GLY A 255 -11.08 -20.15 2.11
C GLY A 255 -11.72 -21.29 1.32
N ALA A 256 -13.03 -21.23 1.21
CA ALA A 256 -13.83 -22.13 0.37
C ALA A 256 -14.91 -21.33 -0.35
N THR A 257 -15.16 -21.71 -1.59
CA THR A 257 -16.23 -21.14 -2.41
C THR A 257 -17.01 -22.25 -3.08
N LEU A 258 -18.33 -22.18 -2.99
CA LEU A 258 -19.26 -22.97 -3.78
C LEU A 258 -20.07 -22.00 -4.65
N ALA A 259 -20.05 -22.20 -5.95
CA ALA A 259 -20.76 -21.35 -6.89
C ALA A 259 -21.59 -22.19 -7.87
N TYR A 260 -22.66 -21.59 -8.37
CA TYR A 260 -23.43 -22.06 -9.51
C TYR A 260 -23.31 -21.04 -10.63
N TYR A 261 -22.97 -21.49 -11.81
CA TYR A 261 -22.80 -20.65 -12.98
C TYR A 261 -23.55 -21.21 -14.20
N ARG A 262 -24.20 -20.33 -14.92
CA ARG A 262 -24.91 -20.69 -16.15
C ARG A 262 -24.75 -19.57 -17.18
N SER A 263 -23.99 -19.84 -18.24
CA SER A 263 -23.70 -18.88 -19.30
C SER A 263 -24.89 -18.70 -20.27
N ASN A 264 -25.68 -19.74 -20.44
CA ASN A 264 -26.89 -19.67 -21.27
C ASN A 264 -28.12 -19.14 -20.53
N GLY A 265 -27.90 -18.68 -19.29
CA GLY A 265 -28.91 -18.04 -18.48
C GLY A 265 -30.01 -18.96 -17.95
N ILE A 266 -31.02 -18.34 -17.34
CA ILE A 266 -32.23 -18.97 -16.83
C ILE A 266 -33.42 -18.06 -17.17
N GLY A 267 -34.36 -18.57 -17.93
CA GLY A 267 -35.53 -17.78 -18.38
C GLY A 267 -35.10 -16.62 -19.28
N ALA A 268 -35.38 -15.39 -18.85
CA ALA A 268 -35.03 -14.19 -19.59
C ALA A 268 -33.60 -13.69 -19.36
N PHE A 269 -32.86 -14.20 -18.34
CA PHE A 269 -31.51 -13.78 -18.03
C PHE A 269 -30.51 -14.47 -18.94
N HIS A 270 -29.52 -13.71 -19.48
CA HIS A 270 -28.51 -14.24 -20.38
C HIS A 270 -27.40 -15.00 -19.62
N GLU A 271 -27.11 -14.60 -18.42
CA GLU A 271 -26.14 -15.25 -17.55
C GLU A 271 -26.62 -15.18 -16.10
N VAL A 272 -26.38 -16.21 -15.33
CA VAL A 272 -26.64 -16.22 -13.88
C VAL A 272 -25.46 -16.83 -13.16
N GLN A 273 -25.02 -16.15 -12.12
CA GLN A 273 -24.05 -16.64 -11.17
C GLN A 273 -24.54 -16.44 -9.74
N ALA A 274 -24.39 -17.46 -8.92
CA ALA A 274 -24.60 -17.36 -7.48
C ALA A 274 -23.44 -18.05 -6.77
N LYS A 275 -22.93 -17.48 -5.70
CA LYS A 275 -21.86 -18.09 -4.91
C LYS A 275 -22.04 -17.85 -3.42
N ILE A 276 -21.64 -18.82 -2.63
CA ILE A 276 -21.39 -18.68 -1.20
C ILE A 276 -19.89 -18.88 -0.98
N PHE A 277 -19.35 -18.15 -0.04
CA PHE A 277 -17.93 -18.22 0.28
C PHE A 277 -17.70 -18.00 1.79
N ALA A 278 -16.63 -18.59 2.28
CA ALA A 278 -16.14 -18.35 3.62
C ALA A 278 -14.61 -18.28 3.59
N ASN A 279 -14.07 -17.39 4.37
CA ASN A 279 -12.62 -17.25 4.54
C ASN A 279 -12.31 -17.00 6.01
N THR A 280 -11.19 -17.52 6.44
CA THR A 280 -10.70 -17.34 7.79
C THR A 280 -9.18 -17.24 7.77
N TRP A 281 -8.61 -16.42 8.65
CA TRP A 281 -7.16 -16.30 8.78
C TRP A 281 -6.73 -16.01 10.21
N TRP A 282 -5.52 -16.47 10.54
CA TRP A 282 -4.91 -16.42 11.86
C TRP A 282 -3.46 -15.99 11.76
N SER A 283 -2.88 -15.62 12.89
CA SER A 283 -1.43 -15.48 13.01
C SER A 283 -0.72 -16.85 12.96
N THR A 284 0.56 -16.84 12.63
CA THR A 284 1.41 -18.05 12.52
C THR A 284 2.51 -18.11 13.57
N ASP A 285 2.51 -17.19 14.53
CA ASP A 285 3.47 -17.08 15.62
C ASP A 285 3.30 -18.12 16.74
N GLY A 286 2.32 -18.99 16.62
CA GLY A 286 1.99 -20.02 17.61
C GLY A 286 0.78 -19.69 18.48
N ASP A 287 0.37 -18.45 18.57
CA ASP A 287 -0.79 -18.02 19.37
C ASP A 287 -2.12 -18.21 18.65
N TRP A 288 -2.09 -18.48 17.34
CA TRP A 288 -3.28 -18.70 16.51
C TRP A 288 -4.32 -17.58 16.65
N THR A 289 -3.87 -16.36 16.80
CA THR A 289 -4.75 -15.19 16.94
C THR A 289 -5.65 -15.06 15.72
N PRO A 290 -7.00 -15.10 15.89
CA PRO A 290 -7.91 -14.93 14.76
C PRO A 290 -7.84 -13.50 14.22
N ARG A 291 -7.39 -13.37 12.98
CA ARG A 291 -7.16 -12.07 12.30
C ARG A 291 -8.27 -11.69 11.34
N GLY A 292 -9.18 -12.60 11.07
CA GLY A 292 -10.34 -12.34 10.24
C GLY A 292 -11.13 -13.60 9.97
N ASN A 293 -12.44 -13.46 9.93
CA ASN A 293 -13.37 -14.51 9.57
C ASN A 293 -14.55 -13.85 8.88
N TYR A 294 -14.79 -14.16 7.63
CA TYR A 294 -15.97 -13.70 6.96
C TYR A 294 -16.63 -14.79 6.11
N ALA A 295 -17.93 -14.70 5.99
CA ALA A 295 -18.71 -15.53 5.10
C ALA A 295 -19.70 -14.65 4.33
N GLY A 296 -20.03 -15.03 3.12
CA GLY A 296 -20.90 -14.22 2.30
C GLY A 296 -21.59 -14.99 1.21
N PHE A 297 -22.54 -14.29 0.64
CA PHE A 297 -23.32 -14.72 -0.51
C PHE A 297 -23.27 -13.62 -1.58
N GLU A 298 -23.20 -14.00 -2.84
CA GLU A 298 -23.28 -13.08 -3.97
C GLU A 298 -24.11 -13.72 -5.09
N VAL A 299 -24.94 -12.91 -5.71
CA VAL A 299 -25.64 -13.26 -6.93
C VAL A 299 -25.43 -12.17 -7.97
N SER A 300 -25.21 -12.55 -9.21
CA SER A 300 -25.15 -11.62 -10.34
C SER A 300 -25.79 -12.22 -11.60
N THR A 301 -26.25 -11.34 -12.48
CA THR A 301 -26.93 -11.71 -13.71
C THR A 301 -26.69 -10.69 -14.81
N ILE A 302 -26.76 -11.15 -16.05
CA ILE A 302 -26.88 -10.31 -17.25
C ILE A 302 -28.33 -10.31 -17.70
N LEU A 303 -28.94 -9.13 -17.72
CA LEU A 303 -30.33 -8.92 -18.14
C LEU A 303 -30.49 -8.98 -19.68
N PRO A 304 -31.71 -9.09 -20.20
CA PRO A 304 -31.97 -9.16 -21.65
C PRO A 304 -31.41 -8.01 -22.47
N GLY A 305 -31.26 -6.83 -21.87
CA GLY A 305 -30.65 -5.65 -22.50
C GLY A 305 -29.15 -5.53 -22.26
N TYR A 306 -28.46 -6.61 -21.89
CA TYR A 306 -27.03 -6.67 -21.58
C TYR A 306 -26.57 -5.80 -20.39
N GLN A 307 -27.52 -5.33 -19.57
CA GLN A 307 -27.16 -4.71 -18.28
C GLN A 307 -26.71 -5.81 -17.30
N GLN A 308 -25.69 -5.53 -16.54
CA GLN A 308 -25.28 -6.38 -15.42
C GLN A 308 -25.90 -5.87 -14.13
N LEU A 309 -26.39 -6.78 -13.29
CA LEU A 309 -26.86 -6.49 -11.94
C LEU A 309 -26.36 -7.56 -11.00
N GLY A 310 -25.90 -7.15 -9.83
CA GLY A 310 -25.47 -8.05 -8.77
C GLY A 310 -25.77 -7.50 -7.39
N TRP A 311 -25.80 -8.41 -6.44
CA TRP A 311 -26.03 -8.14 -5.04
C TRP A 311 -25.18 -9.10 -4.20
N ASN A 312 -24.55 -8.58 -3.14
CA ASN A 312 -23.86 -9.39 -2.16
C ASN A 312 -24.24 -9.01 -0.73
N VAL A 313 -24.05 -9.97 0.16
CA VAL A 313 -24.10 -9.80 1.61
C VAL A 313 -22.90 -10.50 2.21
N GLN A 314 -22.25 -9.88 3.16
CA GLN A 314 -21.11 -10.42 3.86
C GLN A 314 -21.26 -10.20 5.36
N LEU A 315 -20.93 -11.21 6.12
CA LEU A 315 -20.83 -11.19 7.57
C LEU A 315 -19.34 -11.27 7.93
N GLU A 316 -18.84 -10.30 8.67
CA GLU A 316 -17.54 -10.37 9.31
C GLU A 316 -17.71 -10.49 10.82
N ILE A 317 -17.12 -11.53 11.41
CA ILE A 317 -17.15 -11.71 12.86
C ILE A 317 -15.96 -10.98 13.51
N PRO A 318 -16.05 -10.63 14.82
CA PRO A 318 -14.98 -9.96 15.52
C PRO A 318 -13.63 -10.67 15.36
N ARG A 319 -12.57 -9.89 15.23
CA ARG A 319 -11.21 -10.36 14.95
C ARG A 319 -10.19 -9.51 15.68
N TYR A 320 -8.93 -9.95 15.69
CA TYR A 320 -7.83 -9.16 16.20
C TYR A 320 -6.98 -8.57 15.08
N ASP A 321 -6.68 -7.30 15.20
CA ASP A 321 -5.65 -6.63 14.41
C ASP A 321 -4.34 -6.60 15.20
N VAL A 322 -3.37 -7.38 14.76
CA VAL A 322 -2.05 -7.49 15.42
C VAL A 322 -1.14 -6.31 15.10
N ARG A 323 -1.58 -5.39 14.23
CA ARG A 323 -0.81 -4.24 13.75
C ARG A 323 -1.43 -2.90 14.15
N GLU A 324 -2.57 -2.93 14.82
CA GLU A 324 -3.28 -1.72 15.25
C GLU A 324 -2.43 -0.92 16.24
N ILE A 325 -1.90 -1.59 17.27
CA ILE A 325 -1.00 -0.99 18.25
C ILE A 325 0.43 -1.19 17.76
N ASN A 326 0.87 -0.27 16.92
CA ASN A 326 2.08 -0.35 16.11
C ASN A 326 3.34 -0.61 16.95
N GLY A 327 4.04 -1.72 16.70
CA GLY A 327 5.33 -2.07 17.31
C GLY A 327 5.27 -2.62 18.74
N TYR A 328 4.08 -2.76 19.35
CA TYR A 328 3.95 -3.19 20.75
C TYR A 328 3.63 -4.67 20.92
N ALA A 329 3.41 -5.43 19.85
CA ALA A 329 3.01 -6.83 19.88
C ALA A 329 1.73 -7.08 20.72
N VAL A 330 0.77 -6.19 20.62
CA VAL A 330 -0.51 -6.25 21.34
C VAL A 330 -1.64 -6.40 20.31
N PRO A 331 -2.21 -7.61 20.12
CA PRO A 331 -3.38 -7.79 19.28
C PRO A 331 -4.59 -7.04 19.85
N PHE A 332 -5.23 -6.22 19.02
CA PHE A 332 -6.39 -5.41 19.40
C PHE A 332 -7.66 -5.91 18.71
N GLU A 333 -8.72 -6.14 19.48
CA GLU A 333 -9.98 -6.63 18.95
C GLU A 333 -10.67 -5.57 18.08
N ARG A 334 -11.19 -6.00 16.92
CA ARG A 334 -11.93 -5.20 15.95
C ARG A 334 -13.38 -5.63 15.90
N ILE A 335 -14.26 -4.67 15.76
CA ILE A 335 -15.70 -4.89 15.67
C ILE A 335 -16.01 -5.67 14.37
N GLY A 336 -16.92 -6.65 14.48
CA GLY A 336 -17.51 -7.29 13.32
C GLY A 336 -18.71 -6.53 12.78
N ASP A 337 -19.11 -6.85 11.54
CA ASP A 337 -20.22 -6.19 10.86
C ASP A 337 -20.99 -7.11 9.89
N VAL A 338 -22.12 -6.60 9.45
CA VAL A 338 -22.84 -7.12 8.27
C VAL A 338 -22.81 -6.04 7.19
N ALA A 339 -22.22 -6.39 6.06
CA ALA A 339 -22.15 -5.53 4.88
C ALA A 339 -23.04 -6.05 3.75
N THR A 340 -23.53 -5.13 2.93
CA THR A 340 -24.25 -5.44 1.69
C THR A 340 -23.87 -4.47 0.60
N ALA A 341 -23.84 -4.95 -0.65
CA ALA A 341 -23.58 -4.09 -1.80
C ALA A 341 -24.47 -4.49 -2.98
N ILE A 342 -24.94 -3.49 -3.71
CA ILE A 342 -25.57 -3.63 -5.01
C ILE A 342 -24.64 -3.04 -6.05
N PHE A 343 -24.37 -3.80 -7.10
CA PHE A 343 -23.47 -3.38 -8.16
C PHE A 343 -24.05 -3.70 -9.54
N GLY A 344 -23.59 -2.98 -10.54
CA GLY A 344 -24.04 -3.25 -11.89
C GLY A 344 -23.48 -2.32 -12.94
N SER A 345 -23.88 -2.56 -14.18
CA SER A 345 -23.55 -1.72 -15.32
C SER A 345 -24.67 -1.69 -16.34
N THR A 346 -24.77 -0.60 -17.09
CA THR A 346 -25.58 -0.52 -18.30
C THR A 346 -24.93 -1.34 -19.42
N ASP A 347 -25.62 -1.47 -20.55
CA ASP A 347 -25.12 -2.20 -21.73
C ASP A 347 -23.73 -1.66 -22.16
N PRO A 348 -22.65 -2.49 -22.12
CA PRO A 348 -21.29 -2.06 -22.43
C PRO A 348 -21.07 -1.70 -23.90
N ASN A 349 -22.01 -2.05 -24.79
CA ASN A 349 -21.95 -1.74 -26.21
C ASN A 349 -22.48 -0.33 -26.55
N ARG A 350 -23.00 0.39 -25.56
CA ARG A 350 -23.52 1.75 -25.78
C ARG A 350 -22.41 2.79 -25.75
N PRO A 351 -22.59 3.93 -26.46
CA PRO A 351 -21.63 5.03 -26.41
C PRO A 351 -21.41 5.61 -25.00
N VAL A 352 -22.43 5.49 -24.14
CA VAL A 352 -22.35 5.86 -22.73
C VAL A 352 -22.62 4.62 -21.89
N VAL A 353 -21.68 4.27 -21.04
CA VAL A 353 -21.77 3.15 -20.09
C VAL A 353 -21.64 3.69 -18.69
N LEU A 354 -22.62 3.40 -17.85
CA LEU A 354 -22.58 3.66 -16.40
C LEU A 354 -22.35 2.33 -15.69
N SER A 355 -21.38 2.28 -14.81
CA SER A 355 -21.16 1.14 -13.91
C SER A 355 -20.85 1.62 -12.51
N GLY A 356 -21.18 0.82 -11.51
CA GLY A 356 -20.85 1.18 -10.14
C GLY A 356 -21.33 0.19 -9.09
N VAL A 357 -21.03 0.52 -7.87
CA VAL A 357 -21.45 -0.18 -6.65
C VAL A 357 -21.92 0.84 -5.61
N VAL A 358 -22.96 0.49 -4.89
CA VAL A 358 -23.36 1.16 -3.65
C VAL A 358 -23.32 0.11 -2.55
N PHE A 359 -22.68 0.43 -1.45
CA PHE A 359 -22.55 -0.47 -0.32
C PHE A 359 -22.93 0.19 1.00
N ALA A 360 -23.35 -0.62 1.94
CA ALA A 360 -23.60 -0.24 3.32
C ALA A 360 -23.21 -1.38 4.25
N ALA A 361 -22.70 -1.03 5.43
CA ALA A 361 -22.38 -1.97 6.49
C ALA A 361 -22.92 -1.47 7.84
N ARG A 362 -23.28 -2.41 8.70
CA ARG A 362 -23.69 -2.13 10.06
C ARG A 362 -22.86 -2.98 11.02
N SER A 363 -22.10 -2.33 11.88
CA SER A 363 -21.30 -3.04 12.89
C SER A 363 -22.17 -3.58 14.03
N PHE A 364 -21.65 -4.58 14.72
CA PHE A 364 -22.21 -5.05 15.98
C PHE A 364 -21.95 -4.05 17.10
N ARG A 365 -22.72 -4.14 18.17
CA ARG A 365 -22.39 -3.43 19.42
C ARG A 365 -21.30 -4.22 20.14
N MET A 366 -20.15 -3.58 20.42
CA MET A 366 -19.04 -4.21 21.12
C MET A 366 -18.32 -3.19 22.00
N GLY A 367 -18.04 -3.55 23.26
CA GLY A 367 -17.36 -2.69 24.21
C GLY A 367 -18.07 -1.33 24.36
N PRO A 368 -17.33 -0.22 24.38
CA PRO A 368 -17.91 1.12 24.53
C PRO A 368 -18.60 1.63 23.26
N SER A 369 -18.40 0.97 22.11
CA SER A 369 -18.87 1.48 20.82
C SER A 369 -20.32 1.12 20.54
N PRO A 370 -21.16 2.09 20.14
CA PRO A 370 -22.48 1.81 19.59
C PRO A 370 -22.34 1.14 18.22
N PRO A 371 -23.44 0.55 17.68
CA PRO A 371 -23.43 0.08 16.30
C PRO A 371 -23.20 1.24 15.32
N LEU A 372 -22.15 1.11 14.51
CA LEU A 372 -21.74 2.10 13.51
C LEU A 372 -22.32 1.76 12.13
N THR A 373 -22.58 2.76 11.32
CA THR A 373 -23.05 2.56 9.94
C THR A 373 -22.05 3.15 8.96
N ALA A 374 -21.45 2.29 8.17
CA ALA A 374 -20.63 2.65 7.02
C ALA A 374 -21.48 2.62 5.74
N TRP A 375 -21.14 3.48 4.77
CA TRP A 375 -21.73 3.45 3.44
C TRP A 375 -20.82 4.13 2.43
N GLY A 376 -20.98 3.79 1.18
CA GLY A 376 -20.21 4.40 0.12
C GLY A 376 -20.66 3.98 -1.27
N THR A 377 -19.98 4.55 -2.26
CA THR A 377 -20.26 4.29 -3.68
C THR A 377 -19.03 4.47 -4.54
N ASP A 378 -18.90 3.60 -5.53
CA ASP A 378 -18.02 3.77 -6.68
C ASP A 378 -18.87 3.92 -7.93
N LEU A 379 -18.63 4.96 -8.70
CA LEU A 379 -19.32 5.20 -9.96
C LEU A 379 -18.31 5.43 -11.08
N THR A 380 -18.51 4.76 -12.20
CA THR A 380 -17.72 4.96 -13.41
C THR A 380 -18.63 5.27 -14.59
N VAL A 381 -18.34 6.35 -15.27
CA VAL A 381 -19.02 6.73 -16.52
C VAL A 381 -18.01 6.66 -17.67
N PHE A 382 -18.26 5.79 -18.63
CA PHE A 382 -17.54 5.75 -19.90
C PHE A 382 -18.34 6.46 -20.98
N ILE A 383 -17.70 7.35 -21.72
CA ILE A 383 -18.30 8.09 -22.83
C ILE A 383 -17.43 7.91 -24.07
N ARG A 384 -17.94 7.26 -25.08
CA ARG A 384 -17.30 7.01 -26.39
C ARG A 384 -18.17 7.57 -27.50
N PRO A 385 -18.22 8.90 -27.67
CA PRO A 385 -19.11 9.52 -28.66
C PRO A 385 -18.65 9.21 -30.08
N VAL A 386 -17.36 9.01 -30.26
CA VAL A 386 -16.67 8.70 -31.53
C VAL A 386 -15.50 7.77 -31.29
N ALA A 387 -15.07 7.05 -32.32
CA ALA A 387 -14.01 6.04 -32.19
C ALA A 387 -12.63 6.58 -31.76
N TRP A 388 -12.39 7.88 -31.98
CA TRP A 388 -11.11 8.53 -31.63
C TRP A 388 -11.13 9.22 -30.26
N SER A 389 -12.24 9.21 -29.53
CA SER A 389 -12.35 9.87 -28.23
C SER A 389 -13.00 8.94 -27.20
N GLU A 390 -12.32 8.73 -26.09
CA GLU A 390 -12.83 8.00 -24.93
C GLU A 390 -12.62 8.82 -23.66
N THR A 391 -13.69 9.02 -22.91
CA THR A 391 -13.69 9.67 -21.60
C THR A 391 -14.13 8.66 -20.55
N GLN A 392 -13.38 8.58 -19.46
CA GLN A 392 -13.76 7.83 -18.27
C GLN A 392 -13.76 8.77 -17.06
N LEU A 393 -14.89 8.88 -16.39
CA LEU A 393 -15.03 9.61 -15.14
C LEU A 393 -15.28 8.57 -14.03
N ILE A 394 -14.44 8.57 -13.00
CA ILE A 394 -14.52 7.65 -11.85
C ILE A 394 -14.72 8.49 -10.60
N GLY A 395 -15.82 8.28 -9.90
CA GLY A 395 -16.10 8.87 -8.59
C GLY A 395 -16.10 7.81 -7.50
N HIS A 396 -15.46 8.08 -6.39
CA HIS A 396 -15.49 7.27 -5.18
C HIS A 396 -15.86 8.13 -4.00
N PHE A 397 -16.76 7.64 -3.16
CA PHE A 397 -17.07 8.22 -1.86
C PHE A 397 -17.25 7.10 -0.84
N GLU A 398 -16.64 7.27 0.33
CA GLU A 398 -16.78 6.36 1.46
C GLU A 398 -16.88 7.14 2.77
N HIS A 399 -17.85 6.78 3.60
CA HIS A 399 -17.97 7.12 5.00
C HIS A 399 -17.95 5.82 5.79
N ASN A 400 -16.90 5.57 6.55
CA ASN A 400 -16.67 4.28 7.21
C ASN A 400 -16.27 4.47 8.68
N PRO A 401 -17.19 4.92 9.55
CA PRO A 401 -16.90 5.09 10.98
C PRO A 401 -16.48 3.76 11.58
N GLN A 402 -15.41 3.80 12.35
CA GLN A 402 -14.77 2.63 12.94
C GLN A 402 -14.83 2.72 14.46
N GLY A 403 -14.84 1.58 15.12
CA GLY A 403 -14.72 1.49 16.58
C GLY A 403 -13.38 2.07 17.07
N PRO A 404 -13.03 1.83 18.33
CA PRO A 404 -11.79 2.37 18.90
C PRO A 404 -10.57 2.00 18.06
N ARG A 405 -9.76 3.03 17.75
CA ARG A 405 -8.51 2.95 17.02
C ARG A 405 -7.39 3.45 17.92
N TYR A 406 -6.21 2.89 17.76
CA TYR A 406 -5.02 3.35 18.45
C TYR A 406 -4.67 4.78 18.02
N VAL A 407 -4.45 5.65 19.01
CA VAL A 407 -4.00 7.03 18.84
C VAL A 407 -2.55 7.15 19.29
N ASP A 408 -2.28 6.82 20.56
CA ASP A 408 -0.96 6.95 21.14
C ASP A 408 -0.77 6.03 22.36
N CYS A 409 0.46 5.95 22.84
CA CYS A 409 0.78 5.31 24.10
C CYS A 409 0.99 6.39 25.18
N LEU A 410 0.20 6.32 26.26
CA LEU A 410 0.26 7.32 27.31
C LEU A 410 1.46 7.12 28.22
N ASP A 411 2.32 8.13 28.32
CA ASP A 411 3.36 8.17 29.34
C ASP A 411 2.70 8.53 30.69
N THR A 412 2.64 7.57 31.60
CA THR A 412 2.05 7.74 32.93
C THR A 412 2.99 8.41 33.93
N GLY A 413 4.13 8.95 33.47
CA GLY A 413 5.10 9.67 34.33
C GLY A 413 5.91 8.76 35.27
N GLN A 414 5.79 7.46 35.13
CA GLN A 414 6.72 6.50 35.74
C GLN A 414 7.93 6.29 34.83
N ALA A 415 9.06 5.96 35.38
CA ALA A 415 10.39 5.98 34.75
C ALA A 415 10.58 5.13 33.48
N ASN A 416 9.54 4.60 32.92
CA ASN A 416 9.53 3.85 31.66
C ASN A 416 8.49 4.46 30.72
N ALA A 417 8.95 5.29 29.80
CA ALA A 417 8.23 5.60 28.58
C ALA A 417 7.73 4.29 27.94
N CYS A 418 6.65 4.35 27.22
CA CYS A 418 6.07 3.21 26.51
C CYS A 418 7.13 2.28 25.90
N ALA A 419 7.20 1.06 26.38
CA ALA A 419 8.22 0.09 25.95
C ALA A 419 7.71 -0.69 24.72
N ALA A 420 8.38 -0.53 23.59
CA ALA A 420 8.10 -1.30 22.38
C ALA A 420 8.43 -2.79 22.55
N ALA A 421 7.88 -3.63 21.68
CA ALA A 421 8.23 -5.05 21.63
C ALA A 421 9.73 -5.25 21.35
N GLY A 422 10.29 -6.34 21.88
CA GLY A 422 11.72 -6.65 21.68
C GLY A 422 12.66 -6.09 22.75
N THR A 423 12.21 -5.16 23.59
CA THR A 423 13.03 -4.63 24.70
C THR A 423 13.14 -5.59 25.88
N GLY A 424 12.51 -6.75 25.81
CA GLY A 424 12.52 -7.78 26.89
C GLY A 424 11.75 -7.37 28.14
N ASP A 425 10.99 -6.29 28.07
CA ASP A 425 10.34 -5.69 29.20
C ASP A 425 8.93 -6.29 29.42
N SER A 426 8.61 -6.55 30.70
CA SER A 426 7.29 -6.93 31.17
C SER A 426 6.41 -5.72 31.49
N THR A 427 6.75 -4.53 31.01
CA THR A 427 6.05 -3.27 31.30
C THR A 427 4.62 -3.31 30.76
N THR A 428 3.70 -2.85 31.58
CA THR A 428 2.32 -2.63 31.15
C THR A 428 2.21 -1.23 30.57
N ASN A 429 1.94 -1.17 29.26
CA ASN A 429 1.69 0.09 28.58
C ASN A 429 0.20 0.45 28.66
N THR A 430 -0.11 1.74 28.72
CA THR A 430 -1.49 2.25 28.62
C THR A 430 -1.64 2.96 27.28
N PHE A 431 -2.58 2.49 26.48
CA PHE A 431 -2.83 2.97 25.12
C PHE A 431 -4.04 3.89 25.09
N LEU A 432 -3.88 5.03 24.45
CA LEU A 432 -4.97 5.93 24.10
C LEU A 432 -5.65 5.44 22.84
N LEU A 433 -6.95 5.30 22.92
CA LEU A 433 -7.82 4.85 21.83
C LEU A 433 -8.88 5.92 21.57
N ALA A 434 -9.38 6.01 20.35
CA ALA A 434 -10.52 6.88 20.05
C ALA A 434 -11.37 6.29 18.92
N GLN A 435 -12.66 6.56 18.94
CA GLN A 435 -13.54 6.25 17.83
C GLN A 435 -13.15 7.11 16.62
N GLN A 436 -12.97 6.49 15.47
CA GLN A 436 -12.56 7.15 14.24
C GLN A 436 -13.72 7.27 13.26
N ASP A 437 -13.93 8.47 12.69
CA ASP A 437 -14.95 8.78 11.67
C ASP A 437 -14.31 9.23 10.34
N PRO A 438 -13.72 8.30 9.55
CA PRO A 438 -13.09 8.64 8.29
C PRO A 438 -14.09 8.84 7.17
N LYS A 439 -13.79 9.81 6.31
CA LYS A 439 -14.48 10.08 5.05
C LYS A 439 -13.47 10.21 3.93
N ILE A 440 -13.75 9.60 2.81
CA ILE A 440 -12.88 9.61 1.63
C ILE A 440 -13.69 10.01 0.41
N PHE A 441 -13.12 10.88 -0.40
CA PHE A 441 -13.65 11.26 -1.70
C PHE A 441 -12.54 11.23 -2.74
N SER A 442 -12.83 10.70 -3.91
CA SER A 442 -11.92 10.75 -5.06
C SER A 442 -12.70 10.95 -6.34
N LEU A 443 -12.21 11.82 -7.21
CA LEU A 443 -12.73 12.03 -8.55
C LEU A 443 -11.59 11.93 -9.56
N THR A 444 -11.69 10.99 -10.50
CA THR A 444 -10.67 10.75 -11.52
C THR A 444 -11.27 10.94 -12.91
N LEU A 445 -10.64 11.78 -13.73
CA LEU A 445 -10.90 11.92 -15.15
C LEU A 445 -9.76 11.24 -15.93
N ARG A 446 -10.12 10.35 -16.85
CA ARG A 446 -9.22 9.84 -17.89
C ARG A 446 -9.79 10.19 -19.24
N GLN A 447 -9.00 10.84 -20.07
CA GLN A 447 -9.38 11.21 -21.43
C GLN A 447 -8.32 10.70 -22.39
N THR A 448 -8.76 10.00 -23.44
CA THR A 448 -7.89 9.56 -24.51
C THR A 448 -8.40 10.10 -25.84
N PHE A 449 -7.52 10.73 -26.59
CA PHE A 449 -7.74 11.11 -27.98
C PHE A 449 -6.77 10.35 -28.88
N VAL A 450 -7.29 9.72 -29.93
CA VAL A 450 -6.54 9.02 -30.96
C VAL A 450 -6.66 9.83 -32.25
N PHE A 451 -5.84 10.87 -32.43
CA PHE A 451 -5.91 11.74 -33.61
C PHE A 451 -5.52 11.01 -34.90
N ALA A 452 -4.59 10.05 -34.77
CA ALA A 452 -4.17 9.14 -35.83
C ALA A 452 -3.64 7.85 -35.18
N PRO A 453 -3.50 6.74 -35.93
CA PRO A 453 -2.97 5.47 -35.38
C PRO A 453 -1.60 5.62 -34.68
N ARG A 454 -0.86 6.66 -35.01
CA ARG A 454 0.48 6.97 -34.47
C ARG A 454 0.53 8.21 -33.59
N LEU A 455 -0.61 8.90 -33.35
CA LEU A 455 -0.65 10.13 -32.55
C LEU A 455 -1.79 10.05 -31.54
N THR A 456 -1.44 9.99 -30.27
CA THR A 456 -2.40 9.91 -29.16
C THR A 456 -2.11 10.97 -28.10
N LEU A 457 -3.16 11.52 -27.52
CA LEU A 457 -3.11 12.36 -26.33
C LEU A 457 -3.88 11.67 -25.20
N GLN A 458 -3.26 11.52 -24.05
CA GLN A 458 -3.87 10.96 -22.85
C GLN A 458 -3.80 12.00 -21.74
N ILE A 459 -4.91 12.19 -21.06
CA ILE A 459 -5.04 13.08 -19.90
C ILE A 459 -5.57 12.26 -18.73
N TYR A 460 -4.90 12.36 -17.62
CA TYR A 460 -5.32 11.84 -16.33
C TYR A 460 -5.36 12.99 -15.34
N ALA A 461 -6.49 13.19 -14.69
CA ALA A 461 -6.62 14.15 -13.60
C ALA A 461 -7.33 13.48 -12.42
N GLN A 462 -6.79 13.60 -11.23
CA GLN A 462 -7.37 13.05 -10.01
C GLN A 462 -7.37 14.08 -8.90
N LEU A 463 -8.53 14.28 -8.32
CA LEU A 463 -8.70 14.95 -7.03
C LEU A 463 -8.99 13.89 -5.98
N PHE A 464 -8.19 13.87 -4.93
CA PHE A 464 -8.36 13.02 -3.75
C PHE A 464 -8.55 13.91 -2.52
N SER A 465 -9.41 13.50 -1.61
CA SER A 465 -9.56 14.13 -0.30
C SER A 465 -9.97 13.09 0.73
N ALA A 466 -9.31 13.07 1.86
CA ALA A 466 -9.61 12.23 3.00
C ALA A 466 -9.58 13.06 4.28
N GLY A 467 -10.49 12.80 5.18
CA GLY A 467 -10.49 13.42 6.51
C GLY A 467 -11.03 12.45 7.54
N SER A 468 -10.59 12.59 8.77
CA SER A 468 -11.05 11.77 9.87
C SER A 468 -11.15 12.60 11.13
N HIS A 469 -12.27 12.43 11.83
CA HIS A 469 -12.51 12.99 13.15
C HIS A 469 -12.39 11.89 14.20
N TYR A 470 -11.75 12.20 15.31
CA TYR A 470 -11.58 11.30 16.45
C TYR A 470 -12.40 11.78 17.64
N SER A 471 -13.19 10.89 18.21
CA SER A 471 -14.08 11.18 19.34
C SER A 471 -14.09 10.00 20.32
N ASP A 472 -14.81 10.18 21.43
CA ASP A 472 -15.00 9.12 22.44
C ASP A 472 -13.69 8.46 22.86
N PHE A 473 -12.73 9.28 23.32
CA PHE A 473 -11.42 8.80 23.77
C PHE A 473 -11.55 7.83 24.94
N ALA A 474 -10.78 6.76 24.85
CA ALA A 474 -10.79 5.62 25.77
C ALA A 474 -9.36 5.14 26.04
N GLU A 475 -9.21 4.32 27.04
CA GLU A 475 -7.93 3.73 27.43
C GLU A 475 -8.03 2.21 27.57
N ALA A 476 -6.93 1.54 27.28
CA ALA A 476 -6.74 0.14 27.59
C ALA A 476 -5.26 -0.11 27.92
N SER A 477 -5.00 -1.08 28.80
CA SER A 477 -3.63 -1.38 29.21
C SER A 477 -3.30 -2.84 28.91
N ALA A 478 -2.11 -3.07 28.37
CA ALA A 478 -1.61 -4.41 28.09
C ALA A 478 -0.08 -4.45 28.08
N ARG A 479 0.46 -5.68 28.19
CA ARG A 479 1.87 -5.99 27.94
C ARG A 479 2.03 -6.60 26.56
N ALA A 480 3.24 -6.57 26.04
CA ALA A 480 3.58 -7.30 24.84
C ALA A 480 3.11 -8.78 24.92
N GLY A 481 2.48 -9.29 23.88
CA GLY A 481 1.91 -10.62 23.80
C GLY A 481 0.52 -10.77 24.45
N GLN A 482 0.01 -9.78 25.17
CA GLN A 482 -1.36 -9.79 25.67
C GLN A 482 -2.32 -9.22 24.62
N ARG A 483 -3.55 -9.73 24.60
CA ARG A 483 -4.63 -9.20 23.76
C ARG A 483 -5.41 -8.14 24.51
N ILE A 484 -5.92 -7.16 23.77
CA ILE A 484 -6.92 -6.22 24.28
C ILE A 484 -8.25 -6.55 23.61
N ASP A 485 -9.21 -6.97 24.42
CA ASP A 485 -10.60 -7.14 24.01
C ASP A 485 -11.37 -5.83 24.18
N LEU A 486 -12.37 -5.59 23.36
CA LEU A 486 -13.13 -4.32 23.39
C LEU A 486 -13.89 -4.08 24.70
N ASP A 487 -14.18 -5.12 25.47
CA ASP A 487 -14.80 -5.01 26.81
C ASP A 487 -13.80 -4.53 27.88
N GLN A 488 -12.50 -4.59 27.62
CA GLN A 488 -11.43 -4.04 28.47
C GLN A 488 -11.17 -2.55 28.19
N VAL A 489 -11.74 -2.01 27.13
CA VAL A 489 -11.59 -0.60 26.74
C VAL A 489 -12.49 0.28 27.61
N VAL A 490 -11.87 1.18 28.37
CA VAL A 490 -12.56 2.07 29.30
C VAL A 490 -12.66 3.47 28.72
N LEU A 491 -13.90 3.93 28.53
CA LEU A 491 -14.15 5.30 28.07
C LEU A 491 -13.65 6.32 29.10
N ARG A 492 -12.91 7.32 28.64
CA ARG A 492 -12.48 8.42 29.49
C ARG A 492 -13.67 9.28 29.94
N PRO A 493 -13.56 9.99 31.09
CA PRO A 493 -14.62 10.89 31.55
C PRO A 493 -15.03 11.89 30.45
N GLY A 494 -16.31 11.82 30.05
CA GLY A 494 -16.85 12.64 28.96
C GLY A 494 -16.28 12.33 27.57
N GLY A 495 -15.53 11.25 27.37
CA GLY A 495 -14.92 10.91 26.08
C GLY A 495 -13.88 11.91 25.60
N GLN A 496 -13.30 12.71 26.52
CA GLN A 496 -12.38 13.79 26.16
C GLN A 496 -10.95 13.29 25.98
N ARG A 497 -10.24 13.92 25.03
CA ARG A 497 -8.80 13.74 24.83
C ARG A 497 -8.05 14.18 26.10
N PRO A 498 -6.96 13.47 26.48
CA PRO A 498 -6.09 13.92 27.57
C PRO A 498 -5.53 15.32 27.31
N ALA A 499 -5.37 16.12 28.37
CA ALA A 499 -4.72 17.41 28.26
C ALA A 499 -3.22 17.21 27.94
N GLY A 500 -2.73 17.88 26.93
CA GLY A 500 -1.35 17.80 26.48
C GLY A 500 -1.11 16.84 25.31
N GLU A 501 -2.07 15.98 24.98
CA GLU A 501 -2.00 15.14 23.79
C GLU A 501 -2.39 15.92 22.52
N ASP A 502 -1.71 15.62 21.42
CA ASP A 502 -2.00 16.21 20.11
C ASP A 502 -3.38 15.81 19.59
N ASP A 503 -3.94 16.64 18.74
CA ASP A 503 -5.20 16.35 18.07
C ASP A 503 -4.97 15.36 16.92
N PRO A 504 -5.53 14.13 16.99
CA PRO A 504 -5.32 13.14 15.93
C PRO A 504 -6.20 13.37 14.70
N ASP A 505 -7.09 14.36 14.72
CA ASP A 505 -7.88 14.73 13.55
C ASP A 505 -6.96 15.06 12.39
N PHE A 506 -7.31 14.60 11.20
CA PHE A 506 -6.53 14.92 10.02
C PHE A 506 -7.39 15.21 8.79
N HIS A 507 -6.81 15.95 7.89
CA HIS A 507 -7.30 16.14 6.54
C HIS A 507 -6.14 16.07 5.57
N ASP A 508 -6.28 15.21 4.56
CA ASP A 508 -5.34 15.08 3.45
C ASP A 508 -6.08 15.31 2.14
N ALA A 509 -5.44 15.98 1.18
CA ALA A 509 -5.95 16.10 -0.16
C ALA A 509 -4.81 16.23 -1.16
N ALA A 510 -5.01 15.68 -2.35
CA ALA A 510 -4.04 15.73 -3.43
C ALA A 510 -4.74 15.96 -4.77
N PHE A 511 -4.09 16.72 -5.63
CA PHE A 511 -4.45 16.85 -7.03
C PHE A 511 -3.30 16.38 -7.90
N ASN A 512 -3.57 15.39 -8.75
CA ASN A 512 -2.61 14.84 -9.68
C ASN A 512 -3.11 15.05 -11.10
N LEU A 513 -2.27 15.63 -11.96
CA LEU A 513 -2.52 15.78 -13.39
C LEU A 513 -1.37 15.18 -14.18
N ASN A 514 -1.70 14.36 -15.17
CA ASN A 514 -0.73 13.79 -16.10
C ASN A 514 -1.27 13.95 -17.52
N VAL A 515 -0.50 14.61 -18.41
CA VAL A 515 -0.82 14.81 -19.81
C VAL A 515 0.29 14.21 -20.65
N VAL A 516 -0.04 13.23 -21.47
CA VAL A 516 0.93 12.51 -22.30
C VAL A 516 0.55 12.61 -23.76
N LEU A 517 1.36 13.30 -24.55
CA LEU A 517 1.31 13.23 -26.00
C LEU A 517 2.33 12.19 -26.47
N ARG A 518 1.86 11.15 -27.17
CA ARG A 518 2.68 10.12 -27.81
C ARG A 518 2.57 10.25 -29.32
N TRP A 519 3.71 10.40 -29.97
CA TRP A 519 3.80 10.45 -31.41
C TRP A 519 4.82 9.43 -31.93
N GLU A 520 4.34 8.44 -32.66
CA GLU A 520 5.19 7.51 -33.40
C GLU A 520 5.45 8.10 -34.81
N TYR A 521 6.48 8.94 -34.88
CA TYR A 521 6.82 9.67 -36.13
C TYR A 521 7.40 8.76 -37.23
N ARG A 522 7.94 7.57 -36.82
CA ARG A 522 8.38 6.48 -37.68
C ARG A 522 8.10 5.17 -36.97
N LEU A 523 7.87 4.08 -37.71
CA LEU A 523 7.62 2.75 -37.13
C LEU A 523 8.74 2.38 -36.15
N GLY A 524 8.39 2.08 -34.90
CA GLY A 524 9.31 1.80 -33.82
C GLY A 524 10.00 3.03 -33.19
N SER A 525 9.86 4.24 -33.78
CA SER A 525 10.48 5.48 -33.28
C SER A 525 9.41 6.40 -32.70
N THR A 526 9.55 6.76 -31.43
CA THR A 526 8.51 7.50 -30.71
C THR A 526 9.05 8.75 -30.00
N LEU A 527 8.21 9.79 -29.98
CA LEU A 527 8.38 10.99 -29.17
C LEU A 527 7.26 11.00 -28.13
N TYR A 528 7.62 11.20 -26.87
CA TYR A 528 6.68 11.48 -25.79
C TYR A 528 6.93 12.88 -25.26
N LEU A 529 5.87 13.65 -25.11
CA LEU A 529 5.85 14.87 -24.32
C LEU A 529 4.95 14.61 -23.14
N VAL A 530 5.50 14.74 -21.94
CA VAL A 530 4.78 14.43 -20.69
C VAL A 530 4.80 15.67 -19.81
N TYR A 531 3.65 16.06 -19.34
CA TYR A 531 3.49 17.05 -18.30
C TYR A 531 2.80 16.41 -17.11
N THR A 532 3.36 16.56 -15.92
CA THR A 532 2.75 16.13 -14.68
C THR A 532 2.69 17.27 -13.67
N ARG A 533 1.58 17.34 -12.93
CA ARG A 533 1.42 18.18 -11.76
C ARG A 533 1.03 17.31 -10.58
N ASN A 534 1.74 17.45 -9.48
CA ASN A 534 1.38 16.90 -8.19
C ASN A 534 1.21 18.08 -7.22
N GLN A 535 0.08 18.14 -6.56
CA GLN A 535 -0.22 19.17 -5.57
C GLN A 535 -0.81 18.47 -4.34
N SER A 536 -0.31 18.80 -3.16
CA SER A 536 -0.79 18.28 -1.88
C SER A 536 -1.30 19.42 -0.99
N VAL A 537 -1.99 19.08 0.09
CA VAL A 537 -2.44 20.08 1.06
C VAL A 537 -1.25 20.72 1.78
N LEU A 538 -1.43 21.96 2.17
CA LEU A 538 -0.52 22.60 3.11
C LEU A 538 -0.62 21.92 4.48
N GLY A 539 0.49 21.59 5.10
CA GLY A 539 0.58 21.03 6.44
C GLY A 539 -0.13 21.90 7.50
N VAL A 540 -0.49 21.33 8.63
CA VAL A 540 -1.05 22.08 9.76
C VAL A 540 0.10 22.78 10.49
N ALA A 541 0.03 24.10 10.64
CA ALA A 541 1.03 24.83 11.40
C ALA A 541 0.95 24.47 12.90
N PRO A 542 2.09 24.49 13.63
CA PRO A 542 2.09 24.27 15.07
C PRO A 542 1.06 25.16 15.78
N GLY A 543 0.25 24.58 16.65
CA GLY A 543 -0.80 25.28 17.39
C GLY A 543 -2.10 25.54 16.61
N GLN A 544 -2.19 25.15 15.35
CA GLN A 544 -3.46 25.15 14.62
C GLN A 544 -4.15 23.79 14.79
N GLN A 545 -5.46 23.83 14.98
CA GLN A 545 -6.23 22.59 15.03
C GLN A 545 -6.37 21.99 13.62
N PRO A 546 -6.13 20.69 13.45
CA PRO A 546 -6.40 20.01 12.21
C PRO A 546 -7.91 20.03 11.88
N THR A 547 -8.23 19.94 10.62
CA THR A 547 -9.61 19.85 10.15
C THR A 547 -9.87 18.44 9.66
N SER A 548 -11.06 17.92 9.92
CA SER A 548 -11.48 16.57 9.51
C SER A 548 -12.46 16.55 8.33
N GLY A 549 -12.73 17.70 7.73
CA GLY A 549 -13.68 17.82 6.62
C GLY A 549 -13.09 17.38 5.28
N LEU A 550 -13.96 17.04 4.30
CA LEU A 550 -13.55 16.65 2.94
C LEU A 550 -13.28 17.82 1.99
N LEU A 551 -13.57 19.05 2.37
CA LEU A 551 -13.33 20.19 1.48
C LEU A 551 -11.82 20.46 1.38
N PRO A 552 -11.22 20.40 0.17
CA PRO A 552 -9.78 20.54 0.00
C PRO A 552 -9.33 22.02 0.07
N LEU A 553 -9.75 22.74 1.11
CA LEU A 553 -9.52 24.18 1.27
C LEU A 553 -8.03 24.54 1.34
N ARG A 554 -7.19 23.62 1.82
CA ARG A 554 -5.74 23.81 1.96
C ARG A 554 -4.95 23.31 0.75
N LEU A 555 -5.62 22.77 -0.26
CA LEU A 555 -4.98 22.29 -1.48
C LEU A 555 -4.47 23.44 -2.36
N GLY A 556 -5.26 24.51 -2.47
CA GLY A 556 -4.90 25.69 -3.28
C GLY A 556 -3.56 26.33 -2.90
N PRO A 557 -3.31 26.63 -1.62
CA PRO A 557 -2.03 27.15 -1.15
C PRO A 557 -0.95 26.07 -0.97
N GLY A 558 -1.28 24.78 -1.13
CA GLY A 558 -0.38 23.68 -0.85
C GLY A 558 0.78 23.54 -1.87
N PRO A 559 1.81 22.81 -1.51
CA PRO A 559 3.00 22.61 -2.34
C PRO A 559 2.63 21.96 -3.67
N THR A 560 3.22 22.48 -4.74
CA THR A 560 2.95 22.04 -6.11
C THR A 560 4.26 21.72 -6.82
N VAL A 561 4.32 20.55 -7.45
CA VAL A 561 5.44 20.12 -8.29
C VAL A 561 4.95 19.94 -9.71
N ASP A 562 5.47 20.75 -10.62
CA ASP A 562 5.24 20.65 -12.06
C ASP A 562 6.46 20.04 -12.75
N THR A 563 6.26 18.98 -13.53
CA THR A 563 7.32 18.31 -14.25
C THR A 563 6.99 18.24 -15.74
N PHE A 564 7.92 18.64 -16.57
CA PHE A 564 7.84 18.47 -18.01
C PHE A 564 8.96 17.54 -18.49
N GLN A 565 8.60 16.48 -19.21
CA GLN A 565 9.54 15.48 -19.71
C GLN A 565 9.39 15.31 -21.22
N VAL A 566 10.53 15.19 -21.89
CA VAL A 566 10.61 14.81 -23.30
C VAL A 566 11.38 13.51 -23.38
N LYS A 567 10.74 12.46 -23.90
CA LYS A 567 11.39 11.19 -24.18
C LYS A 567 11.37 10.95 -25.69
N TRP A 568 12.54 10.79 -26.26
CA TRP A 568 12.70 10.50 -27.67
C TRP A 568 13.39 9.12 -27.81
N SER A 569 12.84 8.27 -28.65
CA SER A 569 13.43 6.99 -29.02
C SER A 569 13.48 6.87 -30.52
N TYR A 570 14.56 6.30 -31.03
CA TYR A 570 14.76 6.02 -32.44
C TYR A 570 15.05 4.53 -32.62
N PHE A 571 14.31 3.90 -33.50
CA PHE A 571 14.53 2.51 -33.88
C PHE A 571 15.41 2.45 -35.14
N PHE A 572 16.52 1.76 -35.03
CA PHE A 572 17.40 1.48 -36.16
C PHE A 572 16.99 0.12 -36.73
N ASP A 573 16.63 0.12 -38.01
CA ASP A 573 16.41 -1.09 -38.79
C ASP A 573 17.76 -1.41 -39.43
N LEU A 574 18.43 -2.47 -38.97
CA LEU A 574 19.75 -2.92 -39.46
C LEU A 574 19.57 -3.98 -40.52
#